data_ffe467564070cecb50ec3ff8f05a014a
#
_entry.id   ffe467564070cecb50ec3ff8f05a014a
#
_cell.length_a   1.000
_cell.length_b   1.000
_cell.length_c   1.000
_cell.angle_alpha   90.00
_cell.angle_beta   90.00
_cell.angle_gamma   90.00
#
_symmetry.space_group_name_H-M   'P 1'
#
loop_
_entity.id
_entity.type
_entity.pdbx_description
1 polymer ?
#
loop_
_entity_poly.entity_id
_entity_poly.type
_entity_poly.pdbx_seq_one_letter_code
_entity_poly.pdbx_strand_id
1 'polypeptide(L)'
;MKRIFTGVLVTLVFMVLVGPTLCYAGTTYDKVKKEGVVRVGMMYNSIPAAYFNDKNEWVGFDVDIAEEVVKRIGASMGKQLKVERVKVNNISRISMLTSNMIDMSVANMTHKRERDKTIDFSITYFFDGQKILAKKGKFKSLKDFKGKKLASQQGTTSEKNAVALLKKLGDPNAEKNVISFQDEPSCFLALQQGKVAGWTTDSTILLGYAAKDPGKYELVGDFFSSEPYGIGLPQDDSAWRGAINFALQDMWADGTYKKIYDKWYGPTTPYFFPLTEKIEMWP
;
A
#
# COMPACT_ATOMS: atom_id res chain seq x y z
N MET A 1 -1.89 -66.48 66.90
CA MET A 1 -1.17 -66.26 65.67
C MET A 1 -2.05 -65.46 64.70
N LYS A 2 -1.80 -64.14 64.64
CA LYS A 2 -2.53 -63.23 63.74
C LYS A 2 -1.63 -62.94 62.55
N ARG A 3 -2.04 -63.36 61.35
CA ARG A 3 -1.35 -63.00 60.10
C ARG A 3 -1.86 -61.63 59.62
N ILE A 4 -0.94 -60.66 59.50
CA ILE A 4 -1.20 -59.36 58.93
C ILE A 4 -0.90 -59.47 57.43
N PHE A 5 -1.91 -59.24 56.58
CA PHE A 5 -1.75 -59.11 55.12
C PHE A 5 -1.49 -57.63 54.79
N THR A 6 -0.27 -57.39 54.33
CA THR A 6 0.12 -56.05 53.84
C THR A 6 -0.20 -55.98 52.34
N GLY A 7 -1.28 -55.28 51.98
CA GLY A 7 -1.61 -55.01 50.59
C GLY A 7 -0.77 -53.84 50.07
N VAL A 8 0.05 -54.11 49.06
CA VAL A 8 0.80 -53.08 48.32
C VAL A 8 -0.12 -52.52 47.23
N LEU A 9 -0.52 -51.23 47.40
CA LEU A 9 -1.27 -50.50 46.41
C LEU A 9 -0.31 -49.92 45.37
N VAL A 10 -0.27 -50.51 44.18
CA VAL A 10 0.49 -50.02 43.05
C VAL A 10 -0.35 -48.93 42.33
N THR A 11 -0.02 -47.68 42.55
CA THR A 11 -0.63 -46.54 41.89
C THR A 11 0.06 -46.35 40.55
N LEU A 12 -0.60 -46.74 39.45
CA LEU A 12 -0.16 -46.43 38.08
C LEU A 12 -0.41 -44.95 37.79
N VAL A 13 0.66 -44.15 37.77
CA VAL A 13 0.61 -42.77 37.32
C VAL A 13 0.66 -42.76 35.78
N PHE A 14 -0.50 -42.51 35.16
CA PHE A 14 -0.57 -42.28 33.72
C PHE A 14 -0.06 -40.86 33.43
N MET A 15 1.21 -40.73 33.03
CA MET A 15 1.82 -39.48 32.60
C MET A 15 1.31 -39.20 31.17
N VAL A 16 0.24 -38.38 31.05
CA VAL A 16 -0.21 -37.89 29.75
C VAL A 16 0.82 -36.90 29.26
N LEU A 17 1.65 -37.31 28.32
CA LEU A 17 2.50 -36.41 27.54
C LEU A 17 1.62 -35.54 26.63
N VAL A 18 1.20 -34.39 27.17
CA VAL A 18 0.68 -33.31 26.33
C VAL A 18 1.89 -32.69 25.63
N GLY A 19 2.23 -33.23 24.47
CA GLY A 19 3.17 -32.59 23.55
C GLY A 19 2.62 -31.21 23.17
N PRO A 20 3.48 -30.18 22.99
CA PRO A 20 3.02 -28.91 22.48
C PRO A 20 2.38 -29.18 21.10
N THR A 21 1.07 -29.01 21.01
CA THR A 21 0.39 -28.86 19.74
C THR A 21 0.94 -27.57 19.14
N LEU A 22 1.96 -27.67 18.29
CA LEU A 22 2.32 -26.61 17.36
C LEU A 22 1.06 -26.33 16.53
N CYS A 23 0.32 -25.32 16.94
CA CYS A 23 -0.75 -24.75 16.14
C CYS A 23 -0.03 -24.14 14.92
N TYR A 24 0.15 -24.94 13.86
CA TYR A 24 0.61 -24.45 12.57
C TYR A 24 -0.54 -23.57 12.04
N ALA A 25 -0.48 -22.28 12.36
CA ALA A 25 -1.31 -21.32 11.67
C ALA A 25 -0.92 -21.43 10.19
N GLY A 26 -1.82 -21.98 9.37
CA GLY A 26 -1.58 -22.15 7.94
C GLY A 26 -1.20 -20.81 7.33
N THR A 27 -0.33 -20.84 6.31
CA THR A 27 0.09 -19.65 5.57
C THR A 27 -1.13 -18.93 4.96
N THR A 28 -0.98 -17.66 4.58
CA THR A 28 -2.00 -16.92 3.83
C THR A 28 -2.35 -17.66 2.53
N TYR A 29 -1.34 -18.24 1.88
CA TYR A 29 -1.54 -19.06 0.69
C TYR A 29 -2.51 -20.22 0.92
N ASP A 30 -2.29 -21.00 2.00
CA ASP A 30 -3.14 -22.16 2.33
C ASP A 30 -4.56 -21.73 2.74
N LYS A 31 -4.67 -20.63 3.51
CA LYS A 31 -5.95 -20.02 3.89
C LYS A 31 -6.75 -19.63 2.64
N VAL A 32 -6.16 -18.87 1.73
CA VAL A 32 -6.79 -18.43 0.48
C VAL A 32 -7.19 -19.63 -0.38
N LYS A 33 -6.29 -20.62 -0.51
CA LYS A 33 -6.58 -21.85 -1.24
C LYS A 33 -7.76 -22.62 -0.64
N LYS A 34 -7.92 -22.62 0.68
CA LYS A 34 -9.02 -23.29 1.38
C LYS A 34 -10.32 -22.49 1.27
N GLU A 35 -10.28 -21.20 1.59
CA GLU A 35 -11.48 -20.34 1.69
C GLU A 35 -12.02 -19.89 0.32
N GLY A 36 -11.16 -19.80 -0.70
CA GLY A 36 -11.55 -19.27 -2.02
C GLY A 36 -11.78 -17.77 -2.05
N VAL A 37 -11.30 -17.04 -1.03
CA VAL A 37 -11.48 -15.61 -0.87
C VAL A 37 -10.13 -14.96 -0.57
N VAL A 38 -9.86 -13.80 -1.19
CA VAL A 38 -8.71 -12.93 -0.89
C VAL A 38 -9.23 -11.60 -0.35
N ARG A 39 -8.87 -11.25 0.87
CA ARG A 39 -9.18 -9.96 1.48
C ARG A 39 -8.12 -8.95 1.09
N VAL A 40 -8.50 -7.98 0.27
CA VAL A 40 -7.58 -6.98 -0.29
C VAL A 40 -7.82 -5.62 0.34
N GLY A 41 -6.82 -5.13 1.07
CA GLY A 41 -6.81 -3.76 1.59
C GLY A 41 -6.54 -2.75 0.47
N MET A 42 -7.46 -1.82 0.24
CA MET A 42 -7.36 -0.80 -0.81
C MET A 42 -7.69 0.58 -0.26
N MET A 43 -7.01 1.62 -0.79
CA MET A 43 -7.43 3.00 -0.57
C MET A 43 -8.82 3.24 -1.16
N TYR A 44 -9.50 4.30 -0.74
CA TYR A 44 -10.86 4.60 -1.19
C TYR A 44 -11.06 6.06 -1.61
N ASN A 45 -10.02 6.87 -1.55
CA ASN A 45 -10.00 8.29 -1.87
C ASN A 45 -8.75 8.73 -2.67
N SER A 46 -7.94 7.77 -3.13
CA SER A 46 -6.67 8.00 -3.84
C SER A 46 -6.88 7.96 -5.35
N ILE A 47 -7.11 9.11 -5.98
CA ILE A 47 -7.36 9.23 -7.41
C ILE A 47 -6.02 9.30 -8.17
N PRO A 48 -5.84 8.53 -9.28
CA PRO A 48 -6.75 7.55 -9.89
C PRO A 48 -6.48 6.11 -9.44
N ALA A 49 -5.69 5.89 -8.37
CA ALA A 49 -5.27 4.55 -7.96
C ALA A 49 -6.40 3.71 -7.36
N ALA A 50 -7.13 4.22 -6.35
CA ALA A 50 -8.29 3.55 -5.78
C ALA A 50 -9.23 4.57 -5.12
N TYR A 51 -10.44 4.71 -5.66
CA TYR A 51 -11.41 5.71 -5.20
C TYR A 51 -12.85 5.32 -5.55
N PHE A 52 -13.81 5.98 -4.94
CA PHE A 52 -15.21 5.89 -5.35
C PHE A 52 -15.51 6.94 -6.43
N ASN A 53 -16.00 6.49 -7.58
CA ASN A 53 -16.44 7.37 -8.66
C ASN A 53 -17.83 7.98 -8.36
N ASP A 54 -18.32 8.83 -9.27
CA ASP A 54 -19.60 9.51 -9.12
C ASP A 54 -20.83 8.56 -9.06
N LYS A 55 -20.64 7.30 -9.51
CA LYS A 55 -21.64 6.23 -9.42
C LYS A 55 -21.51 5.42 -8.12
N ASN A 56 -20.62 5.84 -7.21
CA ASN A 56 -20.28 5.13 -5.99
C ASN A 56 -19.70 3.71 -6.24
N GLU A 57 -19.03 3.54 -7.39
CA GLU A 57 -18.29 2.33 -7.70
C GLU A 57 -16.83 2.49 -7.24
N TRP A 58 -16.28 1.47 -6.62
CA TRP A 58 -14.88 1.46 -6.21
C TRP A 58 -13.99 1.05 -7.37
N VAL A 59 -13.29 2.00 -7.93
CA VAL A 59 -12.52 1.89 -9.17
C VAL A 59 -11.11 2.43 -9.00
N GLY A 60 -10.22 2.13 -9.93
CA GLY A 60 -8.88 2.68 -9.97
C GLY A 60 -7.84 1.68 -10.48
N PHE A 61 -6.63 2.18 -10.66
CA PHE A 61 -5.49 1.37 -11.11
C PHE A 61 -5.20 0.20 -10.15
N ASP A 62 -5.09 0.49 -8.85
CA ASP A 62 -4.82 -0.52 -7.81
C ASP A 62 -5.96 -1.54 -7.71
N VAL A 63 -7.20 -1.11 -7.97
CA VAL A 63 -8.36 -2.01 -7.99
C VAL A 63 -8.23 -3.00 -9.14
N ASP A 64 -7.95 -2.53 -10.37
CA ASP A 64 -7.79 -3.38 -11.53
C ASP A 64 -6.57 -4.32 -11.41
N ILE A 65 -5.45 -3.83 -10.85
CA ILE A 65 -4.27 -4.66 -10.56
C ILE A 65 -4.63 -5.78 -9.57
N ALA A 66 -5.30 -5.45 -8.47
CA ALA A 66 -5.67 -6.44 -7.46
C ALA A 66 -6.60 -7.52 -8.00
N GLU A 67 -7.63 -7.13 -8.76
CA GLU A 67 -8.57 -8.07 -9.39
C GLU A 67 -7.87 -9.03 -10.35
N GLU A 68 -6.98 -8.52 -11.21
CA GLU A 68 -6.26 -9.36 -12.16
C GLU A 68 -5.22 -10.26 -11.47
N VAL A 69 -4.50 -9.76 -10.44
CA VAL A 69 -3.58 -10.58 -9.63
C VAL A 69 -4.33 -11.74 -8.98
N VAL A 70 -5.46 -11.47 -8.32
CA VAL A 70 -6.27 -12.52 -7.65
C VAL A 70 -6.81 -13.53 -8.65
N LYS A 71 -7.27 -13.07 -9.81
CA LYS A 71 -7.76 -13.94 -10.90
C LYS A 71 -6.65 -14.90 -11.38
N ARG A 72 -5.41 -14.44 -11.56
CA ARG A 72 -4.27 -15.27 -11.99
C ARG A 72 -3.84 -16.26 -10.92
N ILE A 73 -3.81 -15.83 -9.67
CA ILE A 73 -3.55 -16.73 -8.54
C ILE A 73 -4.62 -17.82 -8.49
N GLY A 74 -5.90 -17.47 -8.67
CA GLY A 74 -6.98 -18.44 -8.73
C GLY A 74 -6.78 -19.46 -9.86
N ALA A 75 -6.42 -18.99 -11.06
CA ALA A 75 -6.13 -19.85 -12.20
C ALA A 75 -4.98 -20.84 -11.91
N SER A 76 -3.88 -20.38 -11.28
CA SER A 76 -2.77 -21.25 -10.89
C SER A 76 -3.14 -22.29 -9.85
N MET A 77 -4.15 -22.01 -9.02
CA MET A 77 -4.69 -22.94 -8.02
C MET A 77 -5.80 -23.87 -8.59
N GLY A 78 -6.19 -23.69 -9.87
CA GLY A 78 -7.33 -24.38 -10.48
C GLY A 78 -8.69 -23.99 -9.85
N LYS A 79 -8.83 -22.76 -9.35
CA LYS A 79 -10.00 -22.23 -8.65
C LYS A 79 -10.36 -20.83 -9.13
N GLN A 80 -11.63 -20.47 -8.98
CA GLN A 80 -12.04 -19.08 -9.03
C GLN A 80 -11.99 -18.50 -7.60
N LEU A 81 -11.15 -17.47 -7.41
CA LEU A 81 -11.05 -16.75 -6.14
C LEU A 81 -11.94 -15.52 -6.17
N LYS A 82 -12.57 -15.21 -5.03
CA LYS A 82 -13.34 -13.99 -4.82
C LYS A 82 -12.45 -12.90 -4.19
N VAL A 83 -12.50 -11.69 -4.72
CA VAL A 83 -11.92 -10.52 -4.07
C VAL A 83 -12.91 -9.95 -3.06
N GLU A 84 -12.49 -9.87 -1.80
CA GLU A 84 -13.19 -9.11 -0.77
C GLU A 84 -12.40 -7.82 -0.52
N ARG A 85 -12.99 -6.69 -0.96
CA ARG A 85 -12.35 -5.37 -0.87
C ARG A 85 -12.54 -4.78 0.51
N VAL A 86 -11.44 -4.42 1.17
CA VAL A 86 -11.42 -3.88 2.53
C VAL A 86 -10.85 -2.47 2.50
N LYS A 87 -11.59 -1.49 3.06
CA LYS A 87 -11.12 -0.10 3.14
C LYS A 87 -9.93 0.01 4.09
N VAL A 88 -8.83 0.57 3.60
CA VAL A 88 -7.67 0.92 4.43
C VAL A 88 -7.28 2.38 4.20
N ASN A 89 -6.50 2.91 5.13
CA ASN A 89 -5.82 4.20 5.00
C ASN A 89 -4.31 4.01 5.24
N ASN A 90 -3.55 5.08 5.17
CA ASN A 90 -2.09 5.05 5.33
C ASN A 90 -1.62 4.50 6.68
N ILE A 91 -2.44 4.60 7.73
CA ILE A 91 -2.13 4.11 9.08
C ILE A 91 -2.56 2.65 9.23
N SER A 92 -3.80 2.32 8.83
CA SER A 92 -4.40 1.01 9.09
C SER A 92 -3.89 -0.11 8.18
N ARG A 93 -3.42 0.18 6.94
CA ARG A 93 -3.02 -0.86 5.98
C ARG A 93 -1.94 -1.81 6.50
N ILE A 94 -0.97 -1.32 7.29
CA ILE A 94 0.09 -2.17 7.86
C ILE A 94 -0.44 -2.98 9.05
N SER A 95 -1.16 -2.34 9.99
CA SER A 95 -1.70 -3.05 11.15
C SER A 95 -2.73 -4.12 10.77
N MET A 96 -3.49 -3.92 9.69
CA MET A 96 -4.44 -4.92 9.19
C MET A 96 -3.75 -6.11 8.52
N LEU A 97 -2.57 -5.91 7.90
CA LEU A 97 -1.72 -7.02 7.42
C LEU A 97 -1.16 -7.84 8.59
N THR A 98 -0.56 -7.16 9.57
CA THR A 98 0.07 -7.85 10.72
C THR A 98 -0.93 -8.57 11.62
N SER A 99 -2.19 -8.15 11.64
CA SER A 99 -3.29 -8.81 12.35
C SER A 99 -4.06 -9.84 11.50
N ASN A 100 -3.62 -10.11 10.27
CA ASN A 100 -4.26 -11.02 9.31
C ASN A 100 -5.74 -10.68 9.01
N MET A 101 -6.14 -9.41 9.17
CA MET A 101 -7.46 -8.91 8.76
C MET A 101 -7.58 -8.77 7.24
N ILE A 102 -6.47 -8.55 6.56
CA ILE A 102 -6.35 -8.56 5.09
C ILE A 102 -5.21 -9.49 4.68
N ASP A 103 -5.33 -10.08 3.50
CA ASP A 103 -4.39 -11.05 2.95
C ASP A 103 -3.32 -10.39 2.07
N MET A 104 -3.63 -9.22 1.51
CA MET A 104 -2.69 -8.33 0.82
C MET A 104 -3.20 -6.89 0.85
N SER A 105 -2.30 -5.92 0.63
CA SER A 105 -2.65 -4.50 0.54
C SER A 105 -2.14 -3.91 -0.77
N VAL A 106 -3.06 -3.51 -1.66
CA VAL A 106 -2.78 -2.78 -2.90
C VAL A 106 -3.26 -1.35 -2.68
N ALA A 107 -2.35 -0.48 -2.22
CA ALA A 107 -2.75 0.79 -1.61
C ALA A 107 -1.63 1.84 -1.65
N ASN A 108 -1.03 2.10 -2.81
CA ASN A 108 0.03 3.10 -3.01
C ASN A 108 1.13 3.00 -1.94
N MET A 109 1.61 1.80 -1.66
CA MET A 109 2.50 1.61 -0.52
C MET A 109 3.95 1.48 -0.96
N THR A 110 4.75 2.51 -0.72
CA THR A 110 6.19 2.49 -0.98
C THR A 110 6.86 1.33 -0.26
N HIS A 111 7.52 0.47 -1.01
CA HIS A 111 8.38 -0.58 -0.50
C HIS A 111 9.67 0.04 0.05
N LYS A 112 9.92 -0.10 1.34
CA LYS A 112 11.12 0.40 1.99
C LYS A 112 11.55 -0.46 3.18
N ARG A 113 12.85 -0.51 3.43
CA ARG A 113 13.49 -1.34 4.48
C ARG A 113 12.88 -1.22 5.88
N GLU A 114 12.34 -0.05 6.24
CA GLU A 114 11.72 0.16 7.54
C GLU A 114 10.42 -0.65 7.66
N ARG A 115 9.66 -0.76 6.56
CA ARG A 115 8.41 -1.52 6.49
C ARG A 115 8.66 -3.02 6.38
N ASP A 116 9.74 -3.45 5.72
CA ASP A 116 10.15 -4.87 5.62
C ASP A 116 10.42 -5.53 6.97
N LYS A 117 10.63 -4.74 8.02
CA LYS A 117 10.74 -5.27 9.39
C LYS A 117 9.42 -5.74 9.98
N THR A 118 8.30 -5.40 9.34
CA THR A 118 6.96 -5.60 9.89
C THR A 118 6.04 -6.33 8.94
N ILE A 119 6.20 -6.15 7.63
CA ILE A 119 5.42 -6.77 6.57
C ILE A 119 6.36 -7.14 5.43
N ASP A 120 5.94 -8.10 4.59
CA ASP A 120 6.62 -8.39 3.32
C ASP A 120 6.03 -7.56 2.19
N PHE A 121 6.74 -7.53 1.05
CA PHE A 121 6.29 -6.87 -0.18
C PHE A 121 6.46 -7.79 -1.39
N SER A 122 5.60 -7.58 -2.39
CA SER A 122 5.83 -8.08 -3.74
C SER A 122 7.03 -7.37 -4.41
N ILE A 123 7.41 -7.82 -5.60
CA ILE A 123 8.18 -6.98 -6.52
C ILE A 123 7.48 -5.64 -6.71
N THR A 124 8.24 -4.59 -7.06
CA THR A 124 7.67 -3.27 -7.33
C THR A 124 6.77 -3.33 -8.57
N TYR A 125 5.51 -2.92 -8.41
CA TYR A 125 4.54 -2.89 -9.51
C TYR A 125 4.29 -1.49 -10.06
N PHE A 126 4.69 -0.43 -9.35
CA PHE A 126 4.54 0.95 -9.80
C PHE A 126 5.69 1.81 -9.28
N PHE A 127 6.14 2.77 -10.07
CA PHE A 127 7.22 3.69 -9.71
C PHE A 127 6.71 5.13 -9.75
N ASP A 128 6.85 5.83 -8.65
CA ASP A 128 6.49 7.25 -8.52
C ASP A 128 7.61 8.02 -7.80
N GLY A 129 7.40 9.28 -7.61
CA GLY A 129 8.22 10.18 -6.81
C GLY A 129 7.38 11.32 -6.27
N GLN A 130 7.85 11.97 -5.22
CA GLN A 130 7.12 13.05 -4.58
C GLN A 130 7.38 14.38 -5.27
N LYS A 131 6.31 15.15 -5.40
CA LYS A 131 6.30 16.56 -5.83
C LYS A 131 5.47 17.40 -4.86
N ILE A 132 5.33 18.67 -5.14
CA ILE A 132 4.47 19.59 -4.39
C ILE A 132 3.37 20.09 -5.32
N LEU A 133 2.11 19.91 -4.96
CA LEU A 133 0.98 20.56 -5.60
C LEU A 133 0.79 21.93 -4.98
N ALA A 134 0.70 22.97 -5.81
CA ALA A 134 0.47 24.34 -5.39
C ALA A 134 -0.50 25.07 -6.33
N LYS A 135 -1.01 26.23 -5.91
CA LYS A 135 -1.81 27.09 -6.79
C LYS A 135 -0.94 27.57 -7.94
N LYS A 136 -1.46 27.46 -9.17
CA LYS A 136 -0.75 27.74 -10.41
C LYS A 136 -0.11 29.14 -10.42
N GLY A 137 1.14 29.22 -10.86
CA GLY A 137 1.90 30.47 -10.98
C GLY A 137 2.39 31.08 -9.67
N LYS A 138 2.19 30.40 -8.52
CA LYS A 138 2.63 30.94 -7.22
C LYS A 138 4.05 30.57 -6.85
N PHE A 139 4.55 29.44 -7.32
CA PHE A 139 5.88 28.91 -7.00
C PHE A 139 6.54 28.39 -8.27
N LYS A 140 7.84 28.61 -8.42
CA LYS A 140 8.62 28.21 -9.61
C LYS A 140 9.51 27.00 -9.35
N SER A 141 9.88 26.78 -8.10
CA SER A 141 10.82 25.74 -7.71
C SER A 141 10.58 25.26 -6.28
N LEU A 142 11.18 24.13 -5.92
CA LEU A 142 11.16 23.63 -4.53
C LEU A 142 11.75 24.63 -3.53
N LYS A 143 12.70 25.49 -3.95
CA LYS A 143 13.33 26.50 -3.09
C LYS A 143 12.35 27.53 -2.55
N ASP A 144 11.26 27.78 -3.28
CA ASP A 144 10.26 28.79 -2.91
C ASP A 144 9.41 28.35 -1.70
N PHE A 145 9.49 27.08 -1.32
CA PHE A 145 8.77 26.54 -0.15
C PHE A 145 9.54 26.69 1.18
N LYS A 146 10.76 27.22 1.19
CA LYS A 146 11.43 27.55 2.45
C LYS A 146 10.57 28.47 3.32
N GLY A 147 10.34 28.09 4.57
CA GLY A 147 9.50 28.84 5.50
C GLY A 147 7.99 28.79 5.20
N LYS A 148 7.55 27.96 4.26
CA LYS A 148 6.13 27.79 3.92
C LYS A 148 5.56 26.55 4.57
N LYS A 149 4.26 26.60 4.90
CA LYS A 149 3.53 25.44 5.38
C LYS A 149 3.21 24.49 4.23
N LEU A 150 3.50 23.21 4.40
CA LEU A 150 3.15 22.12 3.50
C LEU A 150 2.18 21.16 4.19
N ALA A 151 1.16 20.72 3.48
CA ALA A 151 0.33 19.60 3.92
C ALA A 151 0.99 18.27 3.53
N SER A 152 0.82 17.25 4.35
CA SER A 152 1.13 15.86 4.03
C SER A 152 0.24 14.91 4.82
N GLN A 153 0.13 13.65 4.39
CA GLN A 153 -0.64 12.64 5.13
C GLN A 153 0.21 12.00 6.22
N GLN A 154 -0.41 11.82 7.37
CA GLN A 154 0.18 11.13 8.52
C GLN A 154 0.54 9.67 8.17
N GLY A 155 1.70 9.21 8.68
CA GLY A 155 2.16 7.82 8.53
C GLY A 155 2.70 7.48 7.13
N THR A 156 2.91 8.50 6.28
CA THR A 156 3.47 8.33 4.93
C THR A 156 4.96 8.61 4.85
N THR A 157 5.58 8.20 3.74
CA THR A 157 6.94 8.66 3.37
C THR A 157 6.95 10.15 3.10
N SER A 158 5.85 10.69 2.55
CA SER A 158 5.71 12.10 2.16
C SER A 158 5.86 13.05 3.35
N GLU A 159 5.32 12.71 4.51
CA GLU A 159 5.46 13.50 5.73
C GLU A 159 6.94 13.64 6.14
N LYS A 160 7.67 12.51 6.18
CA LYS A 160 9.10 12.50 6.53
C LYS A 160 9.95 13.22 5.49
N ASN A 161 9.66 12.99 4.20
CA ASN A 161 10.40 13.59 3.09
C ASN A 161 10.12 15.09 2.96
N ALA A 162 8.92 15.58 3.29
CA ALA A 162 8.60 17.00 3.36
C ALA A 162 9.47 17.72 4.41
N VAL A 163 9.59 17.15 5.60
CA VAL A 163 10.47 17.70 6.66
C VAL A 163 11.92 17.70 6.19
N ALA A 164 12.39 16.59 5.60
CA ALA A 164 13.76 16.50 5.08
C ALA A 164 14.03 17.52 3.97
N LEU A 165 13.08 17.74 3.06
CA LEU A 165 13.16 18.74 2.01
C LEU A 165 13.29 20.15 2.61
N LEU A 166 12.41 20.54 3.53
CA LEU A 166 12.46 21.86 4.15
C LEU A 166 13.76 22.07 4.93
N LYS A 167 14.24 21.05 5.66
CA LYS A 167 15.58 21.09 6.32
C LYS A 167 16.71 21.32 5.30
N LYS A 168 16.68 20.59 4.17
CA LYS A 168 17.67 20.76 3.08
C LYS A 168 17.64 22.18 2.48
N LEU A 169 16.48 22.82 2.46
CA LEU A 169 16.31 24.20 2.01
C LEU A 169 16.73 25.23 3.07
N GLY A 170 17.18 24.79 4.26
CA GLY A 170 17.61 25.65 5.35
C GLY A 170 16.44 26.30 6.10
N ASP A 171 15.29 25.61 6.19
CA ASP A 171 14.15 26.08 7.00
C ASP A 171 14.37 25.68 8.47
N PRO A 172 14.52 26.63 9.40
CA PRO A 172 14.73 26.33 10.82
C PRO A 172 13.46 25.74 11.49
N ASN A 173 12.30 25.91 10.89
CA ASN A 173 11.02 25.45 11.39
C ASN A 173 10.44 24.29 10.57
N ALA A 174 11.27 23.52 9.86
CA ALA A 174 10.83 22.47 8.93
C ALA A 174 9.77 21.53 9.52
N GLU A 175 9.96 21.06 10.77
CA GLU A 175 8.99 20.16 11.43
C GLU A 175 7.64 20.84 11.74
N LYS A 176 7.66 22.13 12.10
CA LYS A 176 6.45 22.91 12.38
C LYS A 176 5.72 23.33 11.09
N ASN A 177 6.46 23.40 9.98
CA ASN A 177 5.93 23.80 8.68
C ASN A 177 5.34 22.63 7.88
N VAL A 178 5.52 21.38 8.32
CA VAL A 178 4.79 20.24 7.75
C VAL A 178 3.56 19.95 8.61
N ILE A 179 2.38 20.17 8.04
CA ILE A 179 1.10 19.98 8.71
C ILE A 179 0.53 18.63 8.28
N SER A 180 0.40 17.72 9.24
CA SER A 180 -0.11 16.37 9.00
C SER A 180 -1.62 16.32 9.02
N PHE A 181 -2.20 15.64 8.02
CA PHE A 181 -3.62 15.37 7.89
C PHE A 181 -3.85 13.85 7.84
N GLN A 182 -5.07 13.40 8.13
CA GLN A 182 -5.40 11.98 8.14
C GLN A 182 -5.53 11.39 6.73
N ASP A 183 -5.99 12.20 5.77
CA ASP A 183 -6.31 11.76 4.41
C ASP A 183 -6.00 12.82 3.35
N GLU A 184 -6.05 12.39 2.10
CA GLU A 184 -5.78 13.20 0.92
C GLU A 184 -6.80 14.33 0.72
N PRO A 185 -8.13 14.10 0.87
CA PRO A 185 -9.11 15.16 0.78
C PRO A 185 -8.86 16.31 1.75
N SER A 186 -8.45 16.02 2.97
CA SER A 186 -8.13 17.03 4.00
C SER A 186 -6.88 17.85 3.62
N CYS A 187 -5.85 17.22 3.06
CA CYS A 187 -4.67 17.91 2.54
C CYS A 187 -5.06 18.87 1.41
N PHE A 188 -5.84 18.40 0.45
CA PHE A 188 -6.29 19.18 -0.68
C PHE A 188 -7.19 20.36 -0.25
N LEU A 189 -8.10 20.13 0.67
CA LEU A 189 -8.95 21.18 1.24
C LEU A 189 -8.13 22.27 1.92
N ALA A 190 -7.09 21.90 2.67
CA ALA A 190 -6.19 22.87 3.30
C ALA A 190 -5.45 23.73 2.26
N LEU A 191 -5.04 23.12 1.12
CA LEU A 191 -4.45 23.85 -0.01
C LEU A 191 -5.47 24.77 -0.68
N GLN A 192 -6.70 24.31 -0.92
CA GLN A 192 -7.78 25.11 -1.50
C GLN A 192 -8.06 26.36 -0.64
N GLN A 193 -8.16 26.18 0.66
CA GLN A 193 -8.42 27.24 1.64
C GLN A 193 -7.20 28.17 1.85
N GLY A 194 -6.03 27.86 1.30
CA GLY A 194 -4.81 28.64 1.51
C GLY A 194 -4.20 28.54 2.91
N LYS A 195 -4.61 27.52 3.70
CA LYS A 195 -4.01 27.23 5.02
C LYS A 195 -2.60 26.71 4.91
N VAL A 196 -2.25 26.11 3.78
CA VAL A 196 -0.90 25.66 3.39
C VAL A 196 -0.53 26.24 2.03
N ALA A 197 0.74 26.41 1.78
CA ALA A 197 1.29 26.89 0.51
C ALA A 197 1.32 25.81 -0.58
N GLY A 198 1.49 24.55 -0.15
CA GLY A 198 1.50 23.37 -1.01
C GLY A 198 1.07 22.12 -0.27
N TRP A 199 0.74 21.11 -1.04
CA TRP A 199 0.51 19.76 -0.54
C TRP A 199 1.50 18.82 -1.22
N THR A 200 2.20 18.01 -0.43
CA THR A 200 3.16 17.03 -0.94
C THR A 200 2.73 15.61 -0.64
N THR A 201 2.77 14.80 -1.67
CA THR A 201 2.65 13.35 -1.70
C THR A 201 3.19 12.86 -3.05
N ASP A 202 2.94 11.61 -3.39
CA ASP A 202 3.35 11.00 -4.63
C ASP A 202 2.65 11.66 -5.82
N SER A 203 3.37 11.85 -6.91
CA SER A 203 2.96 12.78 -7.99
C SER A 203 1.66 12.36 -8.69
N THR A 204 1.42 11.06 -8.83
CA THR A 204 0.19 10.55 -9.46
C THR A 204 -1.06 10.85 -8.65
N ILE A 205 -0.95 10.84 -7.31
CA ILE A 205 -2.02 11.25 -6.40
C ILE A 205 -2.29 12.75 -6.58
N LEU A 206 -1.23 13.57 -6.61
CA LEU A 206 -1.35 15.02 -6.83
C LEU A 206 -2.03 15.33 -8.17
N LEU A 207 -1.67 14.60 -9.25
CA LEU A 207 -2.33 14.72 -10.56
C LEU A 207 -3.82 14.42 -10.46
N GLY A 208 -4.21 13.37 -9.74
CA GLY A 208 -5.61 13.01 -9.53
C GLY A 208 -6.43 14.13 -8.89
N TYR A 209 -5.86 14.83 -7.93
CA TYR A 209 -6.53 15.95 -7.27
C TYR A 209 -6.46 17.25 -8.08
N ALA A 210 -5.36 17.50 -8.78
CA ALA A 210 -5.24 18.65 -9.69
C ALA A 210 -6.27 18.60 -10.82
N ALA A 211 -6.58 17.40 -11.31
CA ALA A 211 -7.57 17.19 -12.37
C ALA A 211 -9.02 17.55 -11.96
N LYS A 212 -9.31 17.66 -10.66
CA LYS A 212 -10.65 18.13 -10.19
C LYS A 212 -10.92 19.60 -10.49
N ASP A 213 -9.85 20.41 -10.58
CA ASP A 213 -9.92 21.86 -10.85
C ASP A 213 -8.87 22.23 -11.93
N PRO A 214 -9.10 21.84 -13.20
CA PRO A 214 -8.14 22.03 -14.28
C PRO A 214 -7.68 23.50 -14.38
N GLY A 215 -6.36 23.69 -14.42
CA GLY A 215 -5.77 25.01 -14.57
C GLY A 215 -5.61 25.83 -13.27
N LYS A 216 -6.13 25.37 -12.12
CA LYS A 216 -5.94 26.06 -10.83
C LYS A 216 -4.67 25.65 -10.09
N TYR A 217 -4.20 24.44 -10.31
CA TYR A 217 -3.07 23.86 -9.60
C TYR A 217 -2.02 23.38 -10.58
N GLU A 218 -0.79 23.25 -10.09
CA GLU A 218 0.35 22.69 -10.82
C GLU A 218 1.27 21.95 -9.88
N LEU A 219 1.98 20.95 -10.41
CA LEU A 219 3.05 20.24 -9.71
C LEU A 219 4.33 21.06 -9.86
N VAL A 220 4.95 21.39 -8.73
CA VAL A 220 6.14 22.26 -8.68
C VAL A 220 7.40 21.43 -8.44
N GLY A 221 8.43 21.70 -9.23
CA GLY A 221 9.77 21.12 -9.12
C GLY A 221 9.90 19.71 -9.66
N ASP A 222 11.12 19.17 -9.56
CA ASP A 222 11.42 17.78 -9.89
C ASP A 222 11.06 16.84 -8.76
N PHE A 223 11.12 15.53 -9.00
CA PHE A 223 11.00 14.53 -7.95
C PHE A 223 12.10 14.73 -6.90
N PHE A 224 11.72 14.75 -5.64
CA PHE A 224 12.66 14.82 -4.52
C PHE A 224 12.72 13.54 -3.69
N SER A 225 12.00 12.50 -4.11
CA SER A 225 12.09 11.14 -3.59
C SER A 225 11.87 10.11 -4.69
N SER A 226 12.10 8.84 -4.36
CA SER A 226 11.74 7.68 -5.17
C SER A 226 10.79 6.83 -4.36
N GLU A 227 9.62 6.52 -4.94
CA GLU A 227 8.53 5.82 -4.29
C GLU A 227 8.14 4.56 -5.09
N PRO A 228 8.93 3.47 -4.99
CA PRO A 228 8.57 2.20 -5.61
C PRO A 228 7.43 1.56 -4.80
N TYR A 229 6.29 1.30 -5.43
CA TYR A 229 5.15 0.65 -4.78
C TYR A 229 5.25 -0.87 -4.87
N GLY A 230 5.12 -1.53 -3.74
CA GLY A 230 4.90 -2.97 -3.64
C GLY A 230 3.53 -3.30 -3.06
N ILE A 231 2.99 -4.45 -3.40
CA ILE A 231 1.83 -5.02 -2.72
C ILE A 231 2.31 -5.47 -1.34
N GLY A 232 1.73 -4.91 -0.27
CA GLY A 232 2.05 -5.30 1.09
C GLY A 232 1.43 -6.64 1.46
N LEU A 233 2.17 -7.46 2.19
CA LEU A 233 1.84 -8.85 2.51
C LEU A 233 2.11 -9.13 3.99
N PRO A 234 1.40 -10.09 4.62
CA PRO A 234 1.86 -10.67 5.88
C PRO A 234 3.28 -11.24 5.73
N GLN A 235 4.09 -11.17 6.80
CA GLN A 235 5.45 -11.71 6.79
C GLN A 235 5.49 -13.24 6.69
N ASP A 236 6.65 -13.74 6.26
CA ASP A 236 7.03 -15.15 6.32
C ASP A 236 6.19 -16.11 5.47
N ASP A 237 5.47 -15.59 4.44
CA ASP A 237 4.74 -16.39 3.47
C ASP A 237 5.34 -16.27 2.07
N SER A 238 6.43 -16.99 1.82
CA SER A 238 7.10 -17.00 0.51
C SER A 238 6.23 -17.56 -0.60
N ALA A 239 5.31 -18.49 -0.31
CA ALA A 239 4.41 -19.06 -1.29
C ALA A 239 3.37 -18.02 -1.76
N TRP A 240 2.81 -17.23 -0.82
CA TRP A 240 1.89 -16.15 -1.13
C TRP A 240 2.57 -15.03 -1.92
N ARG A 241 3.76 -14.60 -1.45
CA ARG A 241 4.56 -13.60 -2.16
C ARG A 241 4.95 -14.07 -3.56
N GLY A 242 5.37 -15.32 -3.72
CA GLY A 242 5.71 -15.92 -5.01
C GLY A 242 4.54 -15.91 -5.98
N ALA A 243 3.35 -16.34 -5.53
CA ALA A 243 2.13 -16.34 -6.35
C ALA A 243 1.76 -14.94 -6.87
N ILE A 244 1.89 -13.91 -6.02
CA ILE A 244 1.64 -12.52 -6.41
C ILE A 244 2.69 -12.01 -7.40
N ASN A 245 3.98 -12.31 -7.14
CA ASN A 245 5.06 -11.89 -8.03
C ASN A 245 4.92 -12.51 -9.43
N PHE A 246 4.62 -13.80 -9.51
CA PHE A 246 4.38 -14.46 -10.80
C PHE A 246 3.17 -13.87 -11.51
N ALA A 247 2.06 -13.60 -10.80
CA ALA A 247 0.92 -12.95 -11.41
C ALA A 247 1.26 -11.57 -12.01
N LEU A 248 2.04 -10.74 -11.30
CA LEU A 248 2.51 -9.44 -11.80
C LEU A 248 3.42 -9.58 -13.02
N GLN A 249 4.34 -10.54 -13.00
CA GLN A 249 5.25 -10.81 -14.12
C GLN A 249 4.51 -11.32 -15.36
N ASP A 250 3.55 -12.22 -15.19
CA ASP A 250 2.69 -12.71 -16.27
C ASP A 250 1.85 -11.59 -16.88
N MET A 251 1.29 -10.68 -16.05
CA MET A 251 0.57 -9.49 -16.53
C MET A 251 1.46 -8.57 -17.35
N TRP A 252 2.72 -8.45 -16.98
CA TRP A 252 3.69 -7.67 -17.74
C TRP A 252 4.02 -8.33 -19.07
N ALA A 253 4.30 -9.64 -19.03
CA ALA A 253 4.71 -10.41 -20.21
C ALA A 253 3.63 -10.47 -21.30
N ASP A 254 2.36 -10.62 -20.93
CA ASP A 254 1.24 -10.71 -21.88
C ASP A 254 0.61 -9.35 -22.24
N GLY A 255 1.12 -8.26 -21.67
CA GLY A 255 0.67 -6.89 -21.94
C GLY A 255 -0.59 -6.48 -21.18
N THR A 256 -1.13 -7.31 -20.29
CA THR A 256 -2.30 -6.95 -19.45
C THR A 256 -1.98 -5.81 -18.51
N TYR A 257 -0.77 -5.79 -17.92
CA TYR A 257 -0.32 -4.69 -17.09
C TYR A 257 -0.37 -3.36 -17.85
N LYS A 258 0.17 -3.34 -19.08
CA LYS A 258 0.17 -2.13 -19.91
C LYS A 258 -1.23 -1.66 -20.26
N LYS A 259 -2.17 -2.56 -20.54
CA LYS A 259 -3.57 -2.21 -20.79
C LYS A 259 -4.21 -1.55 -19.57
N ILE A 260 -3.98 -2.08 -18.35
CA ILE A 260 -4.48 -1.50 -17.10
C ILE A 260 -3.81 -0.14 -16.87
N TYR A 261 -2.49 -0.05 -17.09
CA TYR A 261 -1.75 1.21 -16.96
C TYR A 261 -2.29 2.29 -17.88
N ASP A 262 -2.44 2.00 -19.18
CA ASP A 262 -2.93 2.94 -20.19
C ASP A 262 -4.37 3.40 -19.92
N LYS A 263 -5.21 2.53 -19.34
CA LYS A 263 -6.58 2.88 -18.93
C LYS A 263 -6.59 4.00 -17.89
N TRP A 264 -5.65 4.00 -16.95
CA TRP A 264 -5.64 4.93 -15.82
C TRP A 264 -4.63 6.07 -15.95
N TYR A 265 -3.46 5.79 -16.52
CA TYR A 265 -2.35 6.72 -16.64
C TYR A 265 -1.90 6.96 -18.08
N GLY A 266 -2.64 6.46 -19.07
CA GLY A 266 -2.30 6.60 -20.49
C GLY A 266 -2.48 8.05 -21.00
N PRO A 267 -1.97 8.34 -22.22
CA PRO A 267 -1.91 9.70 -22.76
C PRO A 267 -3.25 10.41 -22.95
N THR A 268 -4.34 9.64 -23.02
CA THR A 268 -5.71 10.17 -23.20
C THR A 268 -6.43 10.46 -21.90
N THR A 269 -5.80 10.16 -20.75
CA THR A 269 -6.39 10.38 -19.43
C THR A 269 -5.97 11.74 -18.86
N PRO A 270 -6.76 12.35 -17.96
CA PRO A 270 -6.36 13.55 -17.25
C PRO A 270 -5.22 13.31 -16.25
N TYR A 271 -4.84 12.06 -16.04
CA TYR A 271 -3.85 11.61 -15.09
C TYR A 271 -2.59 11.08 -15.78
N PHE A 272 -2.34 11.53 -17.01
CA PHE A 272 -1.21 11.02 -17.79
C PHE A 272 0.09 10.99 -16.98
N PHE A 273 0.65 9.80 -16.90
CA PHE A 273 1.94 9.53 -16.27
C PHE A 273 2.70 8.53 -17.14
N PRO A 274 3.91 8.85 -17.63
CA PRO A 274 4.61 7.97 -18.56
C PRO A 274 5.11 6.70 -17.84
N LEU A 275 4.93 5.55 -18.49
CA LEU A 275 5.50 4.28 -18.03
C LEU A 275 6.98 4.22 -18.45
N THR A 276 7.88 4.60 -17.56
CA THR A 276 9.32 4.68 -17.82
C THR A 276 10.10 3.49 -17.28
N GLU A 277 9.58 2.83 -16.25
CA GLU A 277 10.24 1.74 -15.55
C GLU A 277 9.57 0.39 -15.89
N LYS A 278 10.37 -0.66 -15.87
CA LYS A 278 9.89 -2.04 -15.99
C LYS A 278 9.80 -2.67 -14.59
N ILE A 279 8.83 -3.55 -14.41
CA ILE A 279 8.80 -4.39 -13.22
C ILE A 279 9.93 -5.43 -13.28
N GLU A 280 10.34 -5.94 -12.14
CA GLU A 280 11.35 -6.99 -12.05
C GLU A 280 10.84 -8.28 -12.74
N MET A 281 11.64 -8.81 -13.69
CA MET A 281 11.34 -10.04 -14.42
C MET A 281 12.42 -11.07 -14.11
N TRP A 282 11.99 -12.25 -13.69
CA TRP A 282 12.89 -13.38 -13.48
C TRP A 282 12.90 -14.29 -14.72
N PRO A 283 14.04 -14.93 -15.03
CA PRO A 283 14.15 -15.85 -16.16
C PRO A 283 13.33 -17.14 -15.95
#